data_3687feb33a51deb3eb74a4b110c6735b
#
_entry.id   3687feb33a51deb3eb74a4b110c6735b
#
_cell.length_a   1.000
_cell.length_b   1.000
_cell.length_c   1.000
_cell.angle_alpha   90.00
_cell.angle_beta   90.00
_cell.angle_gamma   90.00
#
_symmetry.space_group_name_H-M   'P 1'
#
loop_
_entity.id
_entity.type
_entity.pdbx_description
1 polymer ?
#
loop_
_entity_poly.entity_id
_entity_poly.type
_entity_poly.pdbx_seq_one_letter_code
_entity_poly.pdbx_strand_id
1 'polypeptide(L)'
;MKKIFIVITAICLSLGALVVAVSAETQKGMVLPKDWATYRHIGSLIVTDKGHPLHGIHNFYINKKGLAAFEKGGKYPDGTVIVDAVYEIVESGGILNEGKRAFFPVMKKNSRMKETGGWEWYAFSADGKMLDKDPKKDCLSCHEGAKDSDYVLSKPLK
;
A
#
# COMPACT_ATOMS: atom_id res chain seq x y z
N MET A 1 20.06 -58.86 55.00
CA MET A 1 19.45 -58.68 53.68
C MET A 1 18.87 -57.26 53.59
N LYS A 2 19.57 -56.30 53.04
CA LYS A 2 19.13 -54.88 52.92
C LYS A 2 18.51 -54.67 51.53
N LYS A 3 17.24 -54.34 51.52
CA LYS A 3 16.51 -53.99 50.28
C LYS A 3 16.76 -52.51 49.94
N ILE A 4 17.41 -52.25 48.78
CA ILE A 4 17.65 -50.92 48.27
C ILE A 4 16.39 -50.56 47.42
N PHE A 5 15.69 -49.50 47.82
CA PHE A 5 14.65 -48.88 47.01
C PHE A 5 15.26 -47.82 46.08
N ILE A 6 15.21 -48.06 44.80
CA ILE A 6 15.58 -47.05 43.81
C ILE A 6 14.32 -46.22 43.50
N VAL A 7 14.38 -44.96 43.88
CA VAL A 7 13.36 -43.97 43.51
C VAL A 7 13.78 -43.36 42.16
N ILE A 8 13.06 -43.68 41.10
CA ILE A 8 13.24 -43.06 39.80
C ILE A 8 12.37 -41.80 39.77
N THR A 9 13.02 -40.64 39.87
CA THR A 9 12.37 -39.33 39.70
C THR A 9 12.27 -39.03 38.21
N ALA A 10 11.08 -39.13 37.66
CA ALA A 10 10.80 -38.72 36.27
C ALA A 10 10.71 -37.19 36.22
N ILE A 11 11.70 -36.57 35.59
CA ILE A 11 11.70 -35.13 35.27
C ILE A 11 10.91 -34.96 33.97
N CYS A 12 9.65 -34.51 34.07
CA CYS A 12 8.92 -34.03 32.90
C CYS A 12 9.45 -32.66 32.46
N LEU A 13 10.25 -32.63 31.41
CA LEU A 13 10.55 -31.41 30.70
C LEU A 13 9.30 -30.97 29.90
N SER A 14 8.58 -30.00 30.42
CA SER A 14 7.53 -29.30 29.68
C SER A 14 8.20 -28.30 28.70
N LEU A 15 8.32 -28.67 27.44
CA LEU A 15 8.61 -27.73 26.36
C LEU A 15 7.40 -26.77 26.21
N GLY A 16 7.50 -25.61 26.83
CA GLY A 16 6.58 -24.52 26.58
C GLY A 16 6.81 -23.99 25.16
N ALA A 17 5.93 -24.35 24.23
CA ALA A 17 5.92 -23.72 22.90
C ALA A 17 5.56 -22.24 23.08
N LEU A 18 6.54 -21.37 22.93
CA LEU A 18 6.34 -19.92 22.86
C LEU A 18 5.63 -19.61 21.53
N VAL A 19 4.30 -19.55 21.56
CA VAL A 19 3.52 -19.06 20.42
C VAL A 19 3.74 -17.56 20.35
N VAL A 20 4.67 -17.14 19.48
CA VAL A 20 4.82 -15.74 19.10
C VAL A 20 3.57 -15.40 18.29
N ALA A 21 2.58 -14.78 18.90
CA ALA A 21 1.48 -14.17 18.22
C ALA A 21 2.05 -13.01 17.39
N VAL A 22 2.25 -13.24 16.10
CA VAL A 22 2.49 -12.15 15.13
C VAL A 22 1.16 -11.42 15.03
N SER A 23 1.00 -10.38 15.85
CA SER A 23 -0.08 -9.42 15.70
C SER A 23 0.09 -8.80 14.31
N ALA A 24 -0.86 -9.07 13.41
CA ALA A 24 -1.04 -8.26 12.21
C ALA A 24 -1.22 -6.81 12.69
N GLU A 25 -0.21 -5.98 12.48
CA GLU A 25 -0.31 -4.54 12.73
C GLU A 25 -1.41 -4.03 11.78
N THR A 26 -2.61 -3.91 12.29
CA THR A 26 -3.68 -3.20 11.60
C THR A 26 -3.15 -1.82 11.27
N GLN A 27 -3.21 -1.43 10.00
CA GLN A 27 -2.78 -0.11 9.50
C GLN A 27 -3.65 0.98 10.13
N LYS A 28 -3.44 1.21 11.41
CA LYS A 28 -4.19 2.16 12.21
C LYS A 28 -3.55 3.54 12.01
N GLY A 29 -4.25 4.44 11.31
CA GLY A 29 -3.99 5.83 11.52
C GLY A 29 -3.72 6.75 10.33
N MET A 30 -3.76 6.31 9.07
CA MET A 30 -3.72 7.27 7.97
C MET A 30 -5.12 7.82 7.68
N VAL A 31 -5.19 9.12 7.52
CA VAL A 31 -6.36 9.83 6.99
C VAL A 31 -5.98 10.29 5.59
N LEU A 32 -6.92 10.26 4.65
CA LEU A 32 -6.70 10.83 3.32
C LEU A 32 -6.22 12.29 3.49
N PRO A 33 -5.05 12.67 2.95
CA PRO A 33 -4.56 14.04 3.08
C PRO A 33 -5.57 15.03 2.51
N LYS A 34 -6.03 15.98 3.31
CA LYS A 34 -7.04 16.95 2.88
C LYS A 34 -6.53 17.90 1.79
N ASP A 35 -5.22 18.08 1.73
CA ASP A 35 -4.50 18.94 0.80
C ASP A 35 -3.98 18.21 -0.45
N TRP A 36 -4.34 16.94 -0.65
CA TRP A 36 -3.84 16.12 -1.77
C TRP A 36 -4.01 16.80 -3.13
N ALA A 37 -5.07 17.56 -3.34
CA ALA A 37 -5.32 18.27 -4.59
C ALA A 37 -4.32 19.41 -4.87
N THR A 38 -3.51 19.81 -3.87
CA THR A 38 -2.41 20.78 -4.02
C THR A 38 -1.07 20.10 -4.33
N TYR A 39 -1.02 18.77 -4.31
CA TYR A 39 0.18 18.01 -4.64
C TYR A 39 0.50 18.14 -6.14
N ARG A 40 1.75 17.89 -6.49
CA ARG A 40 2.17 17.91 -7.90
C ARG A 40 1.54 16.73 -8.66
N HIS A 41 0.80 17.03 -9.70
CA HIS A 41 0.34 16.02 -10.65
C HIS A 41 1.53 15.42 -11.40
N ILE A 42 1.62 14.09 -11.45
CA ILE A 42 2.77 13.34 -11.97
C ILE A 42 2.40 12.35 -13.08
N GLY A 43 1.16 12.34 -13.52
CA GLY A 43 0.70 11.50 -14.62
C GLY A 43 -0.74 11.06 -14.47
N SER A 44 -1.28 10.55 -15.55
CA SER A 44 -2.62 9.97 -15.62
C SER A 44 -2.60 8.68 -16.43
N LEU A 45 -3.56 7.80 -16.18
CA LEU A 45 -3.85 6.66 -17.04
C LEU A 45 -5.37 6.38 -17.06
N ILE A 46 -5.82 5.60 -18.02
CA ILE A 46 -7.22 5.20 -18.13
C ILE A 46 -7.27 3.67 -18.20
N VAL A 47 -8.02 3.08 -17.29
CA VAL A 47 -8.34 1.65 -17.30
C VAL A 47 -9.74 1.50 -17.86
N THR A 48 -9.85 1.09 -19.13
CA THR A 48 -11.15 1.00 -19.85
C THR A 48 -11.87 -0.33 -19.66
N ASP A 49 -11.16 -1.37 -19.20
CA ASP A 49 -11.76 -2.67 -18.92
C ASP A 49 -12.69 -2.57 -17.70
N LYS A 50 -13.99 -2.70 -17.92
CA LYS A 50 -15.02 -2.64 -16.88
C LYS A 50 -14.95 -3.78 -15.86
N GLY A 51 -14.30 -4.91 -16.20
CA GLY A 51 -14.05 -6.02 -15.28
C GLY A 51 -12.83 -5.82 -14.39
N HIS A 52 -11.99 -4.84 -14.70
CA HIS A 52 -10.78 -4.57 -13.93
C HIS A 52 -11.10 -3.83 -12.61
N PRO A 53 -10.54 -4.26 -11.45
CA PRO A 53 -10.83 -3.63 -10.16
C PRO A 53 -10.42 -2.15 -10.06
N LEU A 54 -9.55 -1.70 -10.96
CA LEU A 54 -9.12 -0.30 -11.08
C LEU A 54 -9.74 0.38 -12.31
N HIS A 55 -10.93 -0.07 -12.80
CA HIS A 55 -11.59 0.61 -13.89
C HIS A 55 -11.86 2.10 -13.58
N GLY A 56 -11.39 3.01 -14.44
CA GLY A 56 -11.54 4.45 -14.22
C GLY A 56 -10.47 5.31 -14.88
N ILE A 57 -10.57 6.60 -14.69
CA ILE A 57 -9.55 7.60 -15.02
C ILE A 57 -8.76 7.89 -13.75
N HIS A 58 -7.47 7.70 -13.82
CA HIS A 58 -6.53 7.82 -12.72
C HIS A 58 -5.68 9.07 -12.87
N ASN A 59 -5.60 9.88 -11.83
CA ASN A 59 -4.71 11.04 -11.76
C ASN A 59 -3.80 10.90 -10.55
N PHE A 60 -2.50 10.85 -10.77
CA PHE A 60 -1.50 10.64 -9.74
C PHE A 60 -0.93 11.95 -9.25
N TYR A 61 -0.90 12.12 -7.94
CA TYR A 61 -0.39 13.31 -7.27
C TYR A 61 0.66 12.94 -6.23
N ILE A 62 1.80 13.64 -6.22
CA ILE A 62 2.88 13.42 -5.27
C ILE A 62 3.08 14.66 -4.39
N ASN A 63 3.28 14.46 -3.09
CA ASN A 63 3.61 15.55 -2.20
C ASN A 63 5.04 16.09 -2.47
N LYS A 64 5.32 17.31 -1.99
CA LYS A 64 6.61 18.01 -2.19
C LYS A 64 7.81 17.15 -1.76
N LYS A 65 7.64 16.31 -0.74
CA LYS A 65 8.73 15.48 -0.20
C LYS A 65 9.25 14.45 -1.20
N GLY A 66 8.36 13.86 -2.01
CA GLY A 66 8.72 12.85 -3.01
C GLY A 66 9.13 13.39 -4.37
N LEU A 67 8.84 14.65 -4.66
CA LEU A 67 8.97 15.21 -6.02
C LEU A 67 10.38 15.10 -6.60
N ALA A 68 11.41 15.41 -5.83
CA ALA A 68 12.79 15.33 -6.30
C ALA A 68 13.23 13.89 -6.66
N ALA A 69 12.75 12.89 -5.90
CA ALA A 69 13.01 11.49 -6.21
C ALA A 69 12.25 11.03 -7.46
N PHE A 70 11.03 11.52 -7.66
CA PHE A 70 10.26 11.26 -8.87
C PHE A 70 10.97 11.81 -10.12
N GLU A 71 11.44 13.07 -10.08
CA GLU A 71 12.07 13.73 -11.21
C GLU A 71 13.45 13.17 -11.60
N LYS A 72 14.24 12.80 -10.59
CA LYS A 72 15.63 12.34 -10.77
C LYS A 72 15.79 10.82 -10.81
N GLY A 73 14.76 10.09 -10.40
CA GLY A 73 14.83 8.67 -10.11
C GLY A 73 15.47 8.39 -8.76
N GLY A 74 15.39 7.14 -8.31
CA GLY A 74 15.96 6.65 -7.06
C GLY A 74 14.91 6.32 -6.01
N LYS A 75 15.38 6.16 -4.77
CA LYS A 75 14.50 5.81 -3.65
C LYS A 75 13.80 7.04 -3.11
N TYR A 76 12.51 6.88 -2.81
CA TYR A 76 11.72 7.93 -2.21
C TYR A 76 12.04 8.09 -0.71
N PRO A 77 12.13 9.33 -0.20
CA PRO A 77 12.33 9.57 1.23
C PRO A 77 11.07 9.22 2.04
N ASP A 78 11.24 8.78 3.28
CA ASP A 78 10.15 8.50 4.20
C ASP A 78 9.20 9.71 4.36
N GLY A 79 7.90 9.42 4.33
CA GLY A 79 6.86 10.44 4.34
C GLY A 79 6.52 11.01 2.96
N THR A 80 7.12 10.49 1.87
CA THR A 80 6.55 10.68 0.53
C THR A 80 5.13 10.12 0.52
N VAL A 81 4.19 10.85 -0.05
CA VAL A 81 2.81 10.40 -0.25
C VAL A 81 2.47 10.55 -1.73
N ILE A 82 1.96 9.48 -2.32
CA ILE A 82 1.39 9.48 -3.66
C ILE A 82 -0.10 9.14 -3.52
N VAL A 83 -0.94 9.97 -4.07
CA VAL A 83 -2.39 9.81 -4.10
C VAL A 83 -2.81 9.57 -5.54
N ASP A 84 -3.56 8.51 -5.78
CA ASP A 84 -4.23 8.25 -7.03
C ASP A 84 -5.71 8.66 -6.87
N ALA A 85 -6.12 9.72 -7.56
CA ALA A 85 -7.51 10.14 -7.59
C ALA A 85 -8.22 9.46 -8.76
N VAL A 86 -9.06 8.46 -8.44
CA VAL A 86 -9.76 7.66 -9.46
C VAL A 86 -11.16 8.21 -9.69
N TYR A 87 -11.51 8.38 -10.95
CA TYR A 87 -12.82 8.87 -11.40
C TYR A 87 -13.51 7.84 -12.29
N GLU A 88 -14.84 7.81 -12.25
CA GLU A 88 -15.64 7.06 -13.21
C GLU A 88 -15.38 7.58 -14.63
N ILE A 89 -15.47 6.71 -15.61
CA ILE A 89 -15.41 7.08 -17.02
C ILE A 89 -16.81 7.47 -17.50
N VAL A 90 -16.96 8.68 -18.01
CA VAL A 90 -18.15 9.13 -18.72
C VAL A 90 -17.78 9.30 -20.19
N GLU A 91 -18.34 8.46 -21.04
CA GLU A 91 -18.15 8.54 -22.49
C GLU A 91 -19.29 9.32 -23.14
N SER A 92 -18.94 10.30 -23.96
CA SER A 92 -19.88 11.10 -24.76
C SER A 92 -19.24 11.55 -26.07
N GLY A 93 -19.85 11.19 -27.18
CA GLY A 93 -19.36 11.60 -28.51
C GLY A 93 -17.93 11.14 -28.84
N GLY A 94 -17.50 9.98 -28.34
CA GLY A 94 -16.15 9.45 -28.50
C GLY A 94 -15.09 10.09 -27.58
N ILE A 95 -15.52 10.92 -26.62
CA ILE A 95 -14.65 11.58 -25.64
C ILE A 95 -14.85 10.89 -24.29
N LEU A 96 -13.73 10.54 -23.64
CA LEU A 96 -13.74 10.03 -22.26
C LEU A 96 -13.53 11.22 -21.31
N ASN A 97 -14.49 11.41 -20.42
CA ASN A 97 -14.48 12.46 -19.40
C ASN A 97 -14.44 11.86 -18.00
N GLU A 98 -13.89 12.60 -17.06
CA GLU A 98 -14.00 12.28 -15.64
C GLU A 98 -15.45 12.45 -15.17
N GLY A 99 -16.00 11.39 -14.61
CA GLY A 99 -17.27 11.40 -13.93
C GLY A 99 -17.13 11.69 -12.45
N LYS A 100 -17.94 11.00 -11.63
CA LYS A 100 -17.84 11.10 -10.17
C LYS A 100 -16.52 10.48 -9.70
N ARG A 101 -16.01 11.01 -8.59
CA ARG A 101 -14.88 10.39 -7.89
C ARG A 101 -15.28 9.03 -7.37
N ALA A 102 -14.47 8.01 -7.67
CA ALA A 102 -14.73 6.64 -7.28
C ALA A 102 -14.05 6.26 -5.96
N PHE A 103 -12.72 6.39 -5.89
CA PHE A 103 -11.92 6.05 -4.71
C PHE A 103 -10.50 6.63 -4.83
N PHE A 104 -9.69 6.41 -3.77
CA PHE A 104 -8.31 6.88 -3.71
C PHE A 104 -7.39 5.76 -3.23
N PRO A 105 -6.63 5.10 -4.09
CA PRO A 105 -5.41 4.39 -3.70
C PRO A 105 -4.35 5.40 -3.22
N VAL A 106 -3.70 5.09 -2.12
CA VAL A 106 -2.65 5.95 -1.55
C VAL A 106 -1.48 5.09 -1.12
N MET A 107 -0.27 5.49 -1.50
CA MET A 107 0.95 4.91 -0.99
C MET A 107 1.75 5.96 -0.23
N LYS A 108 2.24 5.57 0.96
CA LYS A 108 3.07 6.43 1.81
C LYS A 108 4.37 5.73 2.13
N LYS A 109 5.49 6.37 1.81
CA LYS A 109 6.81 5.82 2.06
C LYS A 109 7.09 5.72 3.54
N ASN A 110 7.45 4.52 3.97
CA ASN A 110 7.93 4.18 5.29
C ASN A 110 8.94 3.03 5.16
N SER A 111 10.22 3.33 5.18
CA SER A 111 11.30 2.37 4.95
C SER A 111 11.34 1.21 5.97
N ARG A 112 10.62 1.32 7.07
CA ARG A 112 10.45 0.25 8.07
C ARG A 112 9.53 -0.87 7.60
N MET A 113 8.63 -0.59 6.66
CA MET A 113 7.65 -1.53 6.11
C MET A 113 8.29 -2.46 5.06
N LYS A 114 9.31 -3.21 5.46
CA LYS A 114 10.13 -4.03 4.53
C LYS A 114 9.33 -5.07 3.77
N GLU A 115 8.30 -5.65 4.39
CA GLU A 115 7.46 -6.69 3.80
C GLU A 115 6.53 -6.17 2.69
N THR A 116 6.36 -4.86 2.60
CA THR A 116 5.55 -4.18 1.60
C THR A 116 6.37 -3.20 0.74
N GLY A 117 7.66 -3.51 0.53
CA GLY A 117 8.57 -2.72 -0.31
C GLY A 117 8.99 -1.37 0.28
N GLY A 118 8.79 -1.17 1.59
CA GLY A 118 9.05 0.11 2.25
C GLY A 118 7.93 1.12 2.05
N TRP A 119 6.71 0.64 1.78
CA TRP A 119 5.53 1.47 1.60
C TRP A 119 4.37 1.00 2.48
N GLU A 120 3.63 1.94 3.02
CA GLU A 120 2.30 1.75 3.57
C GLU A 120 1.30 1.95 2.44
N TRP A 121 0.33 1.04 2.30
CA TRP A 121 -0.65 1.02 1.22
C TRP A 121 -2.05 1.21 1.80
N TYR A 122 -2.80 2.14 1.24
CA TYR A 122 -4.13 2.49 1.70
C TYR A 122 -5.08 2.64 0.52
N ALA A 123 -6.36 2.50 0.79
CA ALA A 123 -7.40 2.91 -0.12
C ALA A 123 -8.49 3.65 0.66
N PHE A 124 -9.05 4.67 0.04
CA PHE A 124 -10.14 5.44 0.62
C PHE A 124 -11.29 5.52 -0.39
N SER A 125 -12.53 5.47 0.10
CA SER A 125 -13.72 5.75 -0.70
C SER A 125 -13.77 7.21 -1.14
N ALA A 126 -14.70 7.54 -2.03
CA ALA A 126 -14.88 8.90 -2.54
C ALA A 126 -15.10 9.97 -1.45
N ASP A 127 -15.70 9.56 -0.33
CA ASP A 127 -15.94 10.41 0.86
C ASP A 127 -14.77 10.39 1.86
N GLY A 128 -13.65 9.75 1.51
CA GLY A 128 -12.42 9.74 2.31
C GLY A 128 -12.39 8.74 3.46
N LYS A 129 -13.34 7.82 3.54
CA LYS A 129 -13.29 6.73 4.54
C LYS A 129 -12.32 5.65 4.09
N MET A 130 -11.50 5.16 5.01
CA MET A 130 -10.57 4.07 4.75
C MET A 130 -11.34 2.81 4.35
N LEU A 131 -10.89 2.17 3.27
CA LEU A 131 -11.38 0.88 2.81
C LEU A 131 -10.50 -0.22 3.39
N ASP A 132 -11.12 -1.35 3.75
CA ASP A 132 -10.39 -2.54 4.18
C ASP A 132 -9.77 -3.23 2.95
N LYS A 133 -8.44 -3.17 2.87
CA LYS A 133 -7.64 -3.74 1.77
C LYS A 133 -6.43 -4.48 2.32
N ASP A 134 -6.12 -5.61 1.71
CA ASP A 134 -4.86 -6.31 1.97
C ASP A 134 -3.72 -5.63 1.20
N PRO A 135 -2.73 -5.00 1.89
CA PRO A 135 -1.65 -4.28 1.24
C PRO A 135 -0.81 -5.12 0.29
N LYS A 136 -0.61 -6.41 0.61
CA LYS A 136 0.21 -7.31 -0.22
C LYS A 136 -0.55 -7.78 -1.43
N LYS A 137 -1.79 -8.23 -1.24
CA LYS A 137 -2.62 -8.81 -2.29
C LYS A 137 -3.21 -7.75 -3.23
N ASP A 138 -3.77 -6.68 -2.65
CA ASP A 138 -4.56 -5.71 -3.41
C ASP A 138 -3.71 -4.57 -4.00
N CYS A 139 -2.47 -4.36 -3.50
CA CYS A 139 -1.62 -3.26 -3.93
C CYS A 139 -0.24 -3.73 -4.40
N LEU A 140 0.57 -4.28 -3.49
CA LEU A 140 1.97 -4.62 -3.75
C LEU A 140 2.14 -5.58 -4.93
N SER A 141 1.26 -6.57 -5.09
CA SER A 141 1.34 -7.57 -6.18
C SER A 141 1.46 -6.94 -7.58
N CYS A 142 0.75 -5.83 -7.83
CA CYS A 142 0.85 -5.09 -9.09
C CYS A 142 2.10 -4.20 -9.13
N HIS A 143 2.50 -3.64 -7.99
CA HIS A 143 3.63 -2.72 -7.90
C HIS A 143 5.00 -3.40 -7.87
N GLU A 144 5.07 -4.73 -7.65
CA GLU A 144 6.32 -5.50 -7.69
C GLU A 144 7.05 -5.38 -9.03
N GLY A 145 6.33 -5.23 -10.13
CA GLY A 145 6.90 -4.96 -11.46
C GLY A 145 7.66 -3.63 -11.57
N ALA A 146 7.49 -2.72 -10.61
CA ALA A 146 8.17 -1.42 -10.55
C ALA A 146 9.19 -1.33 -9.40
N LYS A 147 9.69 -2.46 -8.89
CA LYS A 147 10.65 -2.52 -7.78
C LYS A 147 11.90 -1.66 -8.02
N ASP A 148 12.40 -1.61 -9.24
CA ASP A 148 13.56 -0.81 -9.64
C ASP A 148 13.30 0.70 -9.59
N SER A 149 12.02 1.09 -9.65
CA SER A 149 11.55 2.48 -9.48
C SER A 149 10.98 2.70 -8.07
N ASP A 150 11.46 1.95 -7.07
CA ASP A 150 10.99 1.96 -5.70
C ASP A 150 9.45 1.75 -5.62
N TYR A 151 8.93 0.81 -6.43
CA TYR A 151 7.51 0.44 -6.54
C TYR A 151 6.57 1.52 -7.12
N VAL A 152 7.10 2.59 -7.70
CA VAL A 152 6.29 3.65 -8.34
C VAL A 152 6.19 3.38 -9.84
N LEU A 153 4.97 3.18 -10.34
CA LEU A 153 4.69 2.87 -11.74
C LEU A 153 4.78 4.09 -12.66
N SER A 154 4.45 5.28 -12.14
CA SER A 154 4.52 6.53 -12.90
C SER A 154 5.97 6.93 -13.18
N LYS A 155 6.21 7.46 -14.37
CA LYS A 155 7.54 7.97 -14.79
C LYS A 155 7.45 9.44 -15.17
N PRO A 156 8.50 10.25 -14.91
CA PRO A 156 8.51 11.63 -15.38
C PRO A 156 8.42 11.69 -16.90
N LEU A 157 7.67 12.66 -17.38
CA LEU A 157 7.68 12.99 -18.81
C LEU A 157 9.05 13.57 -19.15
N LYS A 158 9.66 13.05 -20.20
CA LYS A 158 10.94 13.54 -20.73
C LYS A 158 10.73 14.73 -21.64
#